data_87316de3d0124c9de9f2484f8395a9ef
#
_entry.id   87316de3d0124c9de9f2484f8395a9ef
#
_cell.length_a   1.000
_cell.length_b   1.000
_cell.length_c   1.000
_cell.angle_alpha   90.00
_cell.angle_beta   90.00
_cell.angle_gamma   90.00
#
_symmetry.space_group_name_H-M   'P 1'
#
loop_
_entity.id
_entity.type
_entity.pdbx_description
1 polymer ?
#
loop_
_entity_poly.entity_id
_entity_poly.type
_entity_poly.pdbx_seq_one_letter_code
_entity_poly.pdbx_strand_id
1 'polypeptide(L)'
;GRADALNWDLLNDGEGNPKNTLSLLWSHRTPPAMASGVRPTAEAAVRSGIQHILMAERSEAEAAAIDAWLRSLEPVPSPRLVQGRLSPAAERGRQLFHGDRAACAKCHPAPRYTDRKAHDVGSRGESDERSAFDTPTLVEVWRTAPYLHDGRYPTIEQLLAEGKHGGADKLSREEL
;
A
#
# COMPACT_ATOMS: atom_id res chain seq x y z
N GLY A 1 -3.31 -0.59 13.27
CA GLY A 1 -2.75 -1.33 12.69
C GLY A 1 -1.74 -1.36 11.58
N ARG A 2 -0.99 -2.42 11.61
CA ARG A 2 -0.16 -2.88 10.50
C ARG A 2 -0.97 -3.93 9.71
N ALA A 3 -0.40 -4.51 8.65
CA ALA A 3 -1.01 -5.60 7.92
C ALA A 3 -1.12 -6.87 8.79
N ASP A 4 -2.17 -7.64 8.58
CA ASP A 4 -2.38 -8.95 9.23
C ASP A 4 -2.08 -10.13 8.27
N ALA A 5 -1.67 -9.82 7.05
CA ALA A 5 -1.40 -10.75 5.96
C ALA A 5 -2.62 -11.60 5.53
N LEU A 6 -3.82 -11.12 5.80
CA LEU A 6 -5.08 -11.76 5.44
C LEU A 6 -5.82 -10.94 4.39
N ASN A 7 -6.60 -11.64 3.59
CA ASN A 7 -7.54 -11.02 2.66
C ASN A 7 -8.95 -11.02 3.27
N TRP A 8 -9.60 -9.89 3.19
CA TRP A 8 -10.96 -9.68 3.68
C TRP A 8 -11.84 -9.14 2.57
N ASP A 9 -13.03 -9.72 2.45
CA ASP A 9 -14.11 -9.16 1.64
C ASP A 9 -15.19 -8.65 2.60
N LEU A 10 -15.24 -7.35 2.74
CA LEU A 10 -16.18 -6.66 3.62
C LEU A 10 -17.25 -5.90 2.82
N LEU A 11 -17.30 -6.08 1.50
CA LEU A 11 -18.22 -5.40 0.58
C LEU A 11 -18.24 -3.86 0.74
N ASN A 12 -17.23 -3.31 1.35
CA ASN A 12 -17.18 -1.89 1.74
C ASN A 12 -16.88 -0.93 0.58
N ASP A 13 -16.50 -1.46 -0.57
CA ASP A 13 -16.35 -0.74 -1.84
C ASP A 13 -17.41 -1.12 -2.88
N GLY A 14 -18.34 -2.00 -2.52
CA GLY A 14 -19.43 -2.47 -3.38
C GLY A 14 -19.05 -3.67 -4.26
N GLU A 15 -17.82 -4.15 -4.18
CA GLU A 15 -17.33 -5.30 -4.95
C GLU A 15 -17.11 -6.51 -4.05
N GLY A 16 -17.58 -7.69 -4.48
CA GLY A 16 -17.35 -8.96 -3.79
C GLY A 16 -15.99 -9.55 -4.14
N ASN A 17 -14.91 -8.90 -3.71
CA ASN A 17 -13.54 -9.31 -3.98
C ASN A 17 -12.67 -9.20 -2.73
N PRO A 18 -12.02 -10.28 -2.29
CA PRO A 18 -11.13 -10.24 -1.14
C PRO A 18 -9.94 -9.31 -1.39
N LYS A 19 -9.68 -8.42 -0.43
CA LYS A 19 -8.57 -7.47 -0.48
C LYS A 19 -7.62 -7.65 0.68
N ASN A 20 -6.32 -7.56 0.38
CA ASN A 20 -5.26 -7.62 1.36
C ASN A 20 -5.35 -6.43 2.33
N THR A 21 -5.11 -6.70 3.60
CA THR A 21 -5.14 -5.67 4.64
C THR A 21 -4.00 -4.68 4.48
N LEU A 22 -4.35 -3.44 4.20
CA LEU A 22 -3.38 -2.35 4.09
C LEU A 22 -2.91 -1.87 5.47
N SER A 23 -1.65 -1.44 5.55
CA SER A 23 -1.14 -0.73 6.71
C SER A 23 -1.85 0.62 6.89
N LEU A 24 -2.24 0.94 8.12
CA LEU A 24 -2.82 2.24 8.46
C LEU A 24 -1.76 3.32 8.77
N LEU A 25 -0.46 2.97 8.66
CA LEU A 25 0.62 3.94 8.79
C LEU A 25 0.45 5.03 7.74
N TRP A 26 0.40 6.28 8.20
CA TRP A 26 0.21 7.45 7.37
C TRP A 26 -1.08 7.52 6.55
N SER A 27 -2.08 6.70 6.84
CA SER A 27 -3.37 6.74 6.14
C SER A 27 -3.97 8.14 6.05
N HIS A 28 -3.80 8.98 7.10
CA HIS A 28 -4.25 10.39 7.10
C HIS A 28 -3.36 11.33 6.28
N ARG A 29 -2.20 10.86 5.81
CA ARG A 29 -1.26 11.64 4.99
C ARG A 29 -1.26 11.21 3.53
N THR A 30 -1.93 10.11 3.22
CA THR A 30 -1.96 9.47 1.90
C THR A 30 -3.39 9.14 1.45
N PRO A 31 -4.32 10.13 1.40
CA PRO A 31 -5.63 9.90 0.81
C PRO A 31 -5.51 9.61 -0.70
N PRO A 32 -6.50 8.89 -1.30
CA PRO A 32 -7.69 8.31 -0.69
C PRO A 32 -7.38 7.09 0.17
N ALA A 33 -8.37 6.56 0.88
CA ALA A 33 -8.24 5.35 1.67
C ALA A 33 -8.94 4.16 1.00
N MET A 34 -8.55 2.95 1.39
CA MET A 34 -8.90 1.64 0.83
C MET A 34 -8.14 1.35 -0.49
N ALA A 35 -7.99 0.07 -0.83
CA ALA A 35 -7.26 -0.36 -2.04
C ALA A 35 -7.88 0.20 -3.35
N SER A 36 -9.19 0.36 -3.37
CA SER A 36 -9.94 0.93 -4.49
C SER A 36 -10.15 2.46 -4.38
N GLY A 37 -9.60 3.11 -3.34
CA GLY A 37 -9.71 4.56 -3.15
C GLY A 37 -11.14 5.07 -2.88
N VAL A 38 -12.05 4.21 -2.44
CA VAL A 38 -13.49 4.54 -2.30
C VAL A 38 -13.83 5.45 -1.12
N ARG A 39 -12.88 5.71 -0.24
CA ARG A 39 -13.05 6.67 0.86
C ARG A 39 -12.14 7.87 0.63
N PRO A 40 -12.67 9.09 0.60
CA PRO A 40 -11.87 10.27 0.26
C PRO A 40 -10.79 10.58 1.29
N THR A 41 -11.00 10.18 2.54
CA THR A 41 -10.04 10.39 3.63
C THR A 41 -10.00 9.21 4.59
N ALA A 42 -8.96 9.14 5.42
CA ALA A 42 -8.87 8.14 6.48
C ALA A 42 -9.92 8.34 7.56
N GLU A 43 -10.30 9.59 7.86
CA GLU A 43 -11.38 9.90 8.80
C GLU A 43 -12.71 9.30 8.31
N ALA A 44 -13.02 9.45 7.03
CA ALA A 44 -14.21 8.84 6.44
C ALA A 44 -14.15 7.31 6.51
N ALA A 45 -12.96 6.71 6.29
CA ALA A 45 -12.77 5.28 6.42
C ALA A 45 -12.95 4.78 7.86
N VAL A 46 -12.45 5.51 8.87
CA VAL A 46 -12.64 5.18 10.30
C VAL A 46 -14.12 5.15 10.65
N ARG A 47 -14.88 6.19 10.32
CA ARG A 47 -16.31 6.27 10.64
C ARG A 47 -17.10 5.20 9.92
N SER A 48 -16.81 4.99 8.64
CA SER A 48 -17.42 3.92 7.84
C SER A 48 -17.10 2.51 8.41
N GLY A 49 -15.90 2.28 8.88
CA GLY A 49 -15.50 1.03 9.53
C GLY A 49 -16.26 0.80 10.83
N ILE A 50 -16.43 1.81 11.67
CA ILE A 50 -17.22 1.73 12.90
C ILE A 50 -18.68 1.38 12.57
N GLN A 51 -19.29 2.13 11.66
CA GLN A 51 -20.71 2.00 11.36
C GLN A 51 -21.06 0.74 10.57
N HIS A 52 -20.30 0.43 9.52
CA HIS A 52 -20.70 -0.58 8.54
C HIS A 52 -19.94 -1.93 8.67
N ILE A 53 -18.79 -1.94 9.33
CA ILE A 53 -18.02 -3.17 9.54
C ILE A 53 -18.22 -3.69 10.97
N LEU A 54 -18.06 -2.82 11.95
CA LEU A 54 -18.28 -3.19 13.35
C LEU A 54 -19.76 -3.16 13.75
N MET A 55 -20.64 -2.65 12.89
CA MET A 55 -22.09 -2.45 13.18
C MET A 55 -22.31 -1.74 14.52
N ALA A 56 -21.47 -0.76 14.81
CA ALA A 56 -21.46 -0.06 16.08
C ALA A 56 -21.72 1.43 15.91
N GLU A 57 -22.36 2.02 16.92
CA GLU A 57 -22.47 3.47 17.06
C GLU A 57 -21.43 3.96 18.09
N ARG A 58 -20.65 4.94 17.70
CA ARG A 58 -19.65 5.60 18.56
C ARG A 58 -19.78 7.11 18.44
N SER A 59 -19.45 7.81 19.51
CA SER A 59 -19.40 9.26 19.49
C SER A 59 -18.31 9.78 18.55
N GLU A 60 -18.48 10.98 18.03
CA GLU A 60 -17.45 11.62 17.22
C GLU A 60 -16.12 11.79 18.01
N ALA A 61 -16.20 11.99 19.32
CA ALA A 61 -15.02 12.07 20.18
C ALA A 61 -14.21 10.75 20.19
N GLU A 62 -14.88 9.59 20.22
CA GLU A 62 -14.22 8.28 20.14
C GLU A 62 -13.61 8.06 18.76
N ALA A 63 -14.33 8.40 17.69
CA ALA A 63 -13.80 8.31 16.33
C ALA A 63 -12.58 9.24 16.14
N ALA A 64 -12.63 10.46 16.64
CA ALA A 64 -11.52 11.41 16.61
C ALA A 64 -10.33 10.93 17.44
N ALA A 65 -10.53 10.20 18.53
CA ALA A 65 -9.44 9.59 19.30
C ALA A 65 -8.71 8.50 18.48
N ILE A 66 -9.45 7.71 17.68
CA ILE A 66 -8.83 6.76 16.72
C ILE A 66 -8.01 7.52 15.68
N ASP A 67 -8.55 8.60 15.11
CA ASP A 67 -7.81 9.42 14.15
C ASP A 67 -6.52 10.00 14.76
N ALA A 68 -6.60 10.50 15.98
CA ALA A 68 -5.44 11.05 16.69
C ALA A 68 -4.36 9.98 16.91
N TRP A 69 -4.75 8.78 17.30
CA TRP A 69 -3.83 7.66 17.45
C TRP A 69 -3.19 7.26 16.10
N LEU A 70 -3.98 7.15 15.04
CA LEU A 70 -3.45 6.82 13.70
C LEU A 70 -2.48 7.88 13.19
N ARG A 71 -2.73 9.16 13.47
CA ARG A 71 -1.82 10.26 13.12
C ARG A 71 -0.51 10.24 13.91
N SER A 72 -0.50 9.66 15.11
CA SER A 72 0.70 9.53 15.94
C SER A 72 1.63 8.40 15.51
N LEU A 73 1.20 7.54 14.59
CA LEU A 73 2.03 6.45 14.11
C LEU A 73 3.21 6.98 13.29
N GLU A 74 4.41 6.65 13.73
CA GLU A 74 5.64 6.98 13.00
C GLU A 74 6.28 5.72 12.41
N PRO A 75 6.92 5.85 11.24
CA PRO A 75 7.60 4.73 10.62
C PRO A 75 8.85 4.32 11.41
N VAL A 76 9.15 3.04 11.35
CA VAL A 76 10.41 2.53 11.89
C VAL A 76 11.44 2.33 10.78
N PRO A 77 12.73 2.54 11.06
CA PRO A 77 13.78 2.32 10.08
C PRO A 77 13.79 0.87 9.57
N SER A 78 14.12 0.70 8.28
CA SER A 78 14.30 -0.64 7.72
C SER A 78 15.42 -1.40 8.44
N PRO A 79 15.22 -2.67 8.81
CA PRO A 79 16.26 -3.52 9.38
C PRO A 79 17.40 -3.84 8.38
N ARG A 80 17.22 -3.49 7.12
CA ARG A 80 18.22 -3.66 6.06
C ARG A 80 19.23 -2.51 5.97
N LEU A 81 19.06 -1.46 6.77
CA LEU A 81 20.05 -0.38 6.86
C LEU A 81 21.32 -0.89 7.56
N VAL A 82 22.46 -0.54 7.00
CA VAL A 82 23.79 -0.80 7.60
C VAL A 82 24.27 0.48 8.25
N GLN A 83 24.35 0.49 9.57
CA GLN A 83 24.69 1.70 10.34
C GLN A 83 23.84 2.93 9.96
N GLY A 84 22.54 2.72 9.75
CA GLY A 84 21.61 3.78 9.38
C GLY A 84 21.67 4.24 7.92
N ARG A 85 22.45 3.57 7.06
CA ARG A 85 22.65 3.92 5.65
C ARG A 85 22.23 2.77 4.73
N LEU A 86 21.98 3.10 3.47
CA LEU A 86 21.76 2.09 2.45
C LEU A 86 23.04 1.28 2.19
N SER A 87 22.89 -0.03 2.00
CA SER A 87 24.00 -0.86 1.50
C SER A 87 24.33 -0.48 0.04
N PRO A 88 25.52 -0.84 -0.49
CA PRO A 88 25.83 -0.59 -1.90
C PRO A 88 24.82 -1.20 -2.86
N ALA A 89 24.24 -2.35 -2.55
CA ALA A 89 23.18 -2.97 -3.36
C ALA A 89 21.90 -2.14 -3.29
N ALA A 90 21.47 -1.72 -2.12
CA ALA A 90 20.28 -0.86 -1.94
C ALA A 90 20.45 0.51 -2.61
N GLU A 91 21.68 1.05 -2.65
CA GLU A 91 21.97 2.30 -3.37
C GLU A 91 21.83 2.12 -4.90
N ARG A 92 22.26 1.00 -5.46
CA ARG A 92 21.98 0.66 -6.87
C ARG A 92 20.46 0.52 -7.11
N GLY A 93 19.76 -0.18 -6.22
CA GLY A 93 18.30 -0.30 -6.28
C GLY A 93 17.60 1.07 -6.23
N ARG A 94 18.09 2.00 -5.42
CA ARG A 94 17.59 3.38 -5.37
C ARG A 94 17.74 4.10 -6.71
N GLN A 95 18.87 3.92 -7.40
CA GLN A 95 19.09 4.49 -8.72
C GLN A 95 18.13 3.89 -9.77
N LEU A 96 17.91 2.57 -9.74
CA LEU A 96 16.94 1.90 -10.60
C LEU A 96 15.51 2.38 -10.33
N PHE A 97 15.13 2.51 -9.07
CA PHE A 97 13.82 3.00 -8.64
C PHE A 97 13.49 4.39 -9.22
N HIS A 98 14.47 5.29 -9.23
CA HIS A 98 14.33 6.64 -9.77
C HIS A 98 14.63 6.75 -11.28
N GLY A 99 15.23 5.72 -11.87
CA GLY A 99 15.59 5.70 -13.28
C GLY A 99 14.40 5.46 -14.22
N ASP A 100 14.55 5.84 -15.48
CA ASP A 100 13.49 5.76 -16.47
C ASP A 100 13.11 4.32 -16.88
N ARG A 101 14.00 3.34 -16.68
CA ARG A 101 13.72 1.94 -17.04
C ARG A 101 12.64 1.35 -16.16
N ALA A 102 12.89 1.27 -14.87
CA ALA A 102 11.92 0.73 -13.91
C ALA A 102 10.78 1.72 -13.63
N ALA A 103 11.10 3.03 -13.66
CA ALA A 103 10.17 4.14 -13.54
C ALA A 103 9.27 4.10 -12.28
N CYS A 104 9.70 3.41 -11.22
CA CYS A 104 8.91 3.21 -9.99
C CYS A 104 8.50 4.53 -9.35
N ALA A 105 9.42 5.50 -9.33
CA ALA A 105 9.18 6.82 -8.75
C ALA A 105 8.10 7.65 -9.48
N LYS A 106 7.62 7.23 -10.66
CA LYS A 106 6.52 7.92 -11.35
C LYS A 106 5.20 7.75 -10.61
N CYS A 107 4.94 6.56 -10.07
CA CYS A 107 3.77 6.28 -9.25
C CYS A 107 4.09 6.36 -7.75
N HIS A 108 5.35 6.11 -7.37
CA HIS A 108 5.81 6.13 -5.98
C HIS A 108 6.83 7.25 -5.70
N PRO A 109 6.47 8.55 -5.88
CA PRO A 109 7.38 9.66 -5.61
C PRO A 109 7.64 9.86 -4.12
N ALA A 110 8.90 10.23 -3.77
CA ALA A 110 9.23 10.65 -2.42
C ALA A 110 8.46 11.94 -2.05
N PRO A 111 8.27 12.25 -0.76
CA PRO A 111 8.75 11.53 0.42
C PRO A 111 7.78 10.43 0.91
N ARG A 112 6.57 10.36 0.38
CA ARG A 112 5.55 9.40 0.82
C ARG A 112 5.50 8.14 -0.02
N TYR A 113 6.23 8.09 -1.11
CA TYR A 113 6.27 6.96 -2.04
C TYR A 113 4.89 6.52 -2.51
N THR A 114 4.03 7.50 -2.83
CA THR A 114 2.73 7.37 -3.49
C THR A 114 2.39 8.69 -4.17
N ASP A 115 1.80 8.63 -5.36
CA ASP A 115 1.23 9.78 -6.05
C ASP A 115 -0.25 9.99 -5.70
N ARG A 116 -0.85 9.07 -4.91
CA ARG A 116 -2.25 9.11 -4.46
C ARG A 116 -3.25 9.09 -5.62
N LYS A 117 -2.92 8.33 -6.66
CA LYS A 117 -3.76 8.12 -7.83
C LYS A 117 -3.99 6.63 -8.04
N ALA A 118 -5.07 6.30 -8.72
CA ALA A 118 -5.31 4.94 -9.15
C ALA A 118 -4.63 4.67 -10.49
N HIS A 119 -3.97 3.51 -10.58
CA HIS A 119 -3.32 3.05 -11.80
C HIS A 119 -3.72 1.62 -12.13
N ASP A 120 -3.88 1.35 -13.41
CA ASP A 120 -3.96 -0.02 -13.93
C ASP A 120 -2.52 -0.52 -14.15
N VAL A 121 -2.12 -1.46 -13.32
CA VAL A 121 -0.80 -2.10 -13.36
C VAL A 121 -0.90 -3.58 -13.76
N GLY A 122 -2.01 -3.96 -14.40
CA GLY A 122 -2.26 -5.35 -14.80
C GLY A 122 -2.55 -6.29 -13.64
N SER A 123 -2.97 -5.75 -12.48
CA SER A 123 -3.20 -6.55 -11.27
C SER A 123 -4.64 -6.99 -11.08
N ARG A 124 -5.55 -6.67 -12.01
CA ARG A 124 -6.94 -7.09 -11.95
C ARG A 124 -7.07 -8.59 -11.78
N GLY A 125 -7.82 -9.03 -10.78
CA GLY A 125 -8.23 -10.41 -10.56
C GLY A 125 -9.60 -10.72 -11.20
N GLU A 126 -10.01 -11.99 -11.15
CA GLU A 126 -11.29 -12.44 -11.73
C GLU A 126 -12.50 -11.81 -11.05
N SER A 127 -12.40 -11.55 -9.75
CA SER A 127 -13.49 -10.98 -8.95
C SER A 127 -13.51 -9.45 -8.94
N ASP A 128 -12.55 -8.79 -9.59
CA ASP A 128 -12.47 -7.33 -9.60
C ASP A 128 -13.32 -6.74 -10.74
N GLU A 129 -14.19 -5.80 -10.43
CA GLU A 129 -14.92 -5.04 -11.46
C GLU A 129 -14.03 -3.97 -12.10
N ARG A 130 -13.10 -3.39 -11.32
CA ARG A 130 -12.15 -2.36 -11.75
C ARG A 130 -10.76 -2.93 -12.05
N SER A 131 -9.99 -2.23 -12.87
CA SER A 131 -8.59 -2.58 -13.18
C SER A 131 -7.57 -1.66 -12.50
N ALA A 132 -8.00 -0.47 -12.08
CA ALA A 132 -7.13 0.52 -11.46
C ALA A 132 -7.34 0.57 -9.94
N PHE A 133 -6.21 0.57 -9.21
CA PHE A 133 -6.18 0.60 -7.75
C PHE A 133 -5.34 1.77 -7.26
N ASP A 134 -5.68 2.26 -6.06
CA ASP A 134 -4.91 3.32 -5.42
C ASP A 134 -3.45 2.92 -5.21
N THR A 135 -2.55 3.85 -5.46
CA THR A 135 -1.11 3.63 -5.28
C THR A 135 -0.77 3.68 -3.78
N PRO A 136 -0.47 2.53 -3.15
CA PRO A 136 -0.15 2.52 -1.73
C PRO A 136 1.20 3.19 -1.46
N THR A 137 1.36 3.74 -0.25
CA THR A 137 2.69 4.15 0.20
C THR A 137 3.64 2.96 0.31
N LEU A 138 4.90 3.12 -0.12
CA LEU A 138 5.93 2.10 0.10
C LEU A 138 6.69 2.26 1.42
N VAL A 139 6.27 3.19 2.27
CA VAL A 139 6.88 3.34 3.60
C VAL A 139 6.60 2.08 4.42
N GLU A 140 7.68 1.47 4.92
CA GLU A 140 7.65 0.18 5.62
C GLU A 140 7.18 -1.02 4.76
N VAL A 141 7.23 -0.93 3.44
CA VAL A 141 6.81 -2.00 2.54
C VAL A 141 7.47 -3.35 2.84
N TRP A 142 8.67 -3.34 3.39
CA TRP A 142 9.42 -4.53 3.77
C TRP A 142 8.74 -5.45 4.81
N ARG A 143 7.67 -4.97 5.48
CA ARG A 143 6.94 -5.73 6.49
C ARG A 143 5.41 -5.77 6.26
N THR A 144 4.96 -5.47 5.05
CA THR A 144 3.53 -5.44 4.72
C THR A 144 3.14 -6.50 3.70
N ALA A 145 3.96 -7.55 3.57
CA ALA A 145 3.60 -8.72 2.77
C ALA A 145 2.26 -9.34 3.24
N PRO A 146 1.50 -9.96 2.33
CA PRO A 146 1.71 -10.10 0.88
C PRO A 146 1.39 -8.83 0.10
N TYR A 147 1.71 -8.79 -1.20
CA TYR A 147 1.67 -7.58 -2.02
C TYR A 147 0.57 -7.60 -3.08
N LEU A 148 0.24 -6.43 -3.60
CA LEU A 148 -0.93 -6.03 -4.37
C LEU A 148 -2.22 -6.02 -3.54
N HIS A 149 -3.30 -5.53 -4.16
CA HIS A 149 -4.59 -5.38 -3.49
C HIS A 149 -5.20 -6.71 -3.04
N ASP A 150 -4.86 -7.81 -3.69
CA ASP A 150 -5.33 -9.17 -3.40
C ASP A 150 -4.27 -10.06 -2.72
N GLY A 151 -3.08 -9.53 -2.44
CA GLY A 151 -2.03 -10.26 -1.74
C GLY A 151 -1.44 -11.45 -2.52
N ARG A 152 -1.54 -11.47 -3.85
CA ARG A 152 -1.11 -12.62 -4.67
C ARG A 152 0.41 -12.88 -4.66
N TYR A 153 1.22 -11.90 -4.29
CA TYR A 153 2.68 -12.05 -4.25
C TYR A 153 3.19 -12.05 -2.80
N PRO A 154 3.69 -13.18 -2.29
CA PRO A 154 4.24 -13.30 -0.94
C PRO A 154 5.50 -12.45 -0.70
N THR A 155 6.27 -12.17 -1.74
CA THR A 155 7.52 -11.40 -1.62
C THR A 155 7.62 -10.31 -2.69
N ILE A 156 8.46 -9.28 -2.43
CA ILE A 156 8.75 -8.22 -3.40
C ILE A 156 9.47 -8.79 -4.62
N GLU A 157 10.37 -9.75 -4.41
CA GLU A 157 11.08 -10.41 -5.51
C GLU A 157 10.09 -11.08 -6.47
N GLN A 158 9.09 -11.79 -5.97
CA GLN A 158 8.06 -12.40 -6.80
C GLN A 158 7.20 -11.36 -7.51
N LEU A 159 6.81 -10.29 -6.82
CA LEU A 159 6.06 -9.19 -7.43
C LEU A 159 6.83 -8.57 -8.62
N LEU A 160 8.13 -8.38 -8.49
CA LEU A 160 8.95 -7.78 -9.54
C LEU A 160 9.29 -8.78 -10.66
N ALA A 161 9.70 -9.99 -10.31
CA ALA A 161 10.15 -10.99 -11.27
C ALA A 161 9.00 -11.65 -12.05
N GLU A 162 7.93 -12.03 -11.36
CA GLU A 162 6.80 -12.75 -11.94
C GLU A 162 5.67 -11.80 -12.32
N GLY A 163 5.32 -10.86 -11.42
CA GLY A 163 4.27 -9.86 -11.62
C GLY A 163 4.67 -8.73 -12.54
N LYS A 164 5.98 -8.56 -12.79
CA LYS A 164 6.52 -7.50 -13.69
C LYS A 164 5.97 -6.11 -13.37
N HIS A 165 5.73 -5.85 -12.09
CA HIS A 165 5.09 -4.63 -11.61
C HIS A 165 5.88 -3.38 -12.03
N GLY A 166 5.18 -2.37 -12.55
CA GLY A 166 5.80 -1.17 -13.10
C GLY A 166 6.64 -1.49 -14.34
N GLY A 167 7.90 -1.08 -14.35
CA GLY A 167 8.85 -1.38 -15.42
C GLY A 167 9.85 -2.48 -15.05
N ALA A 168 9.51 -3.39 -14.13
CA ALA A 168 10.39 -4.45 -13.67
C ALA A 168 10.77 -5.45 -14.79
N ASP A 169 9.91 -5.61 -15.80
CA ASP A 169 10.17 -6.40 -17.00
C ASP A 169 11.38 -5.90 -17.83
N LYS A 170 11.81 -4.66 -17.62
CA LYS A 170 12.95 -4.03 -18.27
C LYS A 170 14.27 -4.20 -17.49
N LEU A 171 14.19 -4.80 -16.32
CA LEU A 171 15.34 -5.05 -15.46
C LEU A 171 15.89 -6.46 -15.67
N SER A 172 17.21 -6.61 -15.56
CA SER A 172 17.82 -7.93 -15.55
C SER A 172 17.56 -8.63 -14.21
N ARG A 173 17.79 -9.96 -14.19
CA ARG A 173 17.65 -10.75 -12.95
C ARG A 173 18.60 -10.30 -11.84
N GLU A 174 19.74 -9.73 -12.17
CA GLU A 174 20.70 -9.21 -11.20
C GLU A 174 20.30 -7.84 -10.65
N GLU A 175 19.43 -7.13 -11.36
CA GLU A 175 18.91 -5.81 -10.97
C GLU A 175 17.61 -5.92 -10.13
N LEU A 176 16.93 -7.06 -10.18
CA LEU A 176 15.77 -7.39 -9.35
C LEU A 176 16.20 -7.87 -7.96
#